data_78d05155f3adc8d98e3679ca08ecd3da
#
_entry.id   78d05155f3adc8d98e3679ca08ecd3da
#
_cell.length_a   1.000
_cell.length_b   1.000
_cell.length_c   1.000
_cell.angle_alpha   90.00
_cell.angle_beta   90.00
_cell.angle_gamma   90.00
#
_symmetry.space_group_name_H-M   'P 1'
#
loop_
_entity.id
_entity.type
_entity.pdbx_description
1 polymer ?
#
loop_
_entity_poly.entity_id
_entity_poly.type
_entity_poly.pdbx_seq_one_letter_code
_entity_poly.pdbx_strand_id
1 'polypeptide(L)'
;MLRRTFIGLTTTLMMSGAAFAAYPEKPVTIVVAFAAGGPTDVIARIVSEHMSKTLGQQIVVENIAGAGGTTATAKVAGADADGYTLIMGQMGTHAAAPSLYESLKYNPVTDFTPIGIAGITPILVVAKKDFAPNNLTELGDFLKANAATVNQAHAGVGSTSFTTCTLLKAQLGVPKINEVAYKGTGPALND
;
A
#
# COMPACT_ATOMS: atom_id res chain seq x y z
N MET A 1 -70.58 -51.09 -0.51
CA MET A 1 -70.32 -49.62 -0.39
C MET A 1 -68.92 -49.44 0.08
N LEU A 2 -67.94 -49.16 -0.83
CA LEU A 2 -66.51 -48.89 -0.50
C LEU A 2 -66.33 -47.40 -0.44
N ARG A 3 -65.98 -46.86 0.75
CA ARG A 3 -65.51 -45.49 0.92
C ARG A 3 -63.97 -45.44 0.66
N ARG A 4 -63.60 -44.84 -0.46
CA ARG A 4 -62.15 -44.50 -0.76
C ARG A 4 -61.78 -43.21 -0.06
N THR A 5 -60.93 -43.30 0.96
CA THR A 5 -60.34 -42.17 1.64
C THR A 5 -59.10 -41.72 0.82
N PHE A 6 -59.19 -40.54 0.20
CA PHE A 6 -57.98 -39.88 -0.46
C PHE A 6 -57.15 -39.17 0.60
N ILE A 7 -56.00 -39.71 0.88
CA ILE A 7 -55.00 -39.03 1.70
C ILE A 7 -54.18 -38.08 0.75
N GLY A 8 -54.46 -36.79 0.83
CA GLY A 8 -53.70 -35.77 0.12
C GLY A 8 -52.35 -35.57 0.79
N LEU A 9 -51.29 -36.02 0.13
CA LEU A 9 -49.92 -35.78 0.54
C LEU A 9 -49.50 -34.35 0.11
N THR A 10 -49.58 -33.39 1.02
CA THR A 10 -49.16 -32.03 0.80
C THR A 10 -47.63 -31.95 0.91
N THR A 11 -46.92 -31.98 -0.20
CA THR A 11 -45.47 -31.82 -0.27
C THR A 11 -45.14 -30.34 -0.08
N THR A 12 -44.77 -29.95 1.15
CA THR A 12 -44.25 -28.61 1.44
C THR A 12 -42.86 -28.49 0.85
N LEU A 13 -42.75 -27.81 -0.29
CA LEU A 13 -41.48 -27.47 -0.94
C LEU A 13 -40.81 -26.41 -0.08
N MET A 14 -39.87 -26.79 0.80
CA MET A 14 -39.02 -25.89 1.51
C MET A 14 -38.06 -25.24 0.45
N MET A 15 -38.39 -24.07 -0.03
CA MET A 15 -37.44 -23.20 -0.72
C MET A 15 -36.38 -22.78 0.30
N SER A 16 -35.29 -23.53 0.38
CA SER A 16 -34.07 -23.08 1.01
C SER A 16 -33.57 -21.86 0.23
N GLY A 17 -33.98 -20.66 0.62
CA GLY A 17 -33.37 -19.43 0.16
C GLY A 17 -31.89 -19.53 0.49
N ALA A 18 -31.03 -19.61 -0.52
CA ALA A 18 -29.61 -19.41 -0.33
C ALA A 18 -29.45 -18.00 0.27
N ALA A 19 -29.26 -17.93 1.59
CA ALA A 19 -28.82 -16.70 2.24
C ALA A 19 -27.45 -16.39 1.62
N PHE A 20 -27.41 -15.44 0.71
CA PHE A 20 -26.13 -14.87 0.31
C PHE A 20 -25.52 -14.29 1.58
N ALA A 21 -24.48 -14.94 2.04
CA ALA A 21 -23.72 -14.48 3.18
C ALA A 21 -23.28 -13.04 2.93
N ALA A 22 -23.63 -12.14 3.84
CA ALA A 22 -23.35 -10.71 3.66
C ALA A 22 -21.86 -10.46 3.81
N TYR A 23 -21.18 -10.10 2.72
CA TYR A 23 -19.78 -9.66 2.80
C TYR A 23 -19.67 -8.32 3.57
N PRO A 24 -18.68 -8.17 4.50
CA PRO A 24 -17.74 -9.17 4.98
C PRO A 24 -18.25 -9.96 6.20
N GLU A 25 -18.03 -11.28 6.24
CA GLU A 25 -18.38 -12.15 7.38
C GLU A 25 -17.22 -12.32 8.38
N LYS A 26 -16.00 -12.02 7.96
CA LYS A 26 -14.76 -12.12 8.75
C LYS A 26 -13.94 -10.83 8.58
N PRO A 27 -12.94 -10.59 9.45
CA PRO A 27 -12.08 -9.42 9.32
C PRO A 27 -11.42 -9.33 7.94
N VAL A 28 -11.32 -8.10 7.42
CA VAL A 28 -10.61 -7.78 6.17
C VAL A 28 -9.22 -7.26 6.53
N THR A 29 -8.20 -7.73 5.82
CA THR A 29 -6.82 -7.27 6.02
C THR A 29 -6.42 -6.27 4.94
N ILE A 30 -5.92 -5.10 5.34
CA ILE A 30 -5.25 -4.16 4.44
C ILE A 30 -3.74 -4.26 4.66
N VAL A 31 -3.03 -4.78 3.68
CA VAL A 31 -1.56 -4.87 3.70
C VAL A 31 -0.96 -3.53 3.31
N VAL A 32 -0.03 -3.04 4.12
CA VAL A 32 0.81 -1.87 3.87
C VAL A 32 2.23 -2.35 3.60
N ALA A 33 2.76 -2.02 2.44
CA ALA A 33 4.05 -2.53 1.94
C ALA A 33 5.29 -1.88 2.59
N PHE A 34 5.11 -1.14 3.68
CA PHE A 34 6.15 -0.36 4.36
C PHE A 34 5.98 -0.45 5.88
N ALA A 35 7.03 -0.07 6.62
CA ALA A 35 6.97 0.03 8.07
C ALA A 35 5.91 1.03 8.53
N ALA A 36 5.35 0.78 9.72
CA ALA A 36 4.34 1.64 10.33
C ALA A 36 4.83 3.09 10.53
N GLY A 37 3.89 4.04 10.60
CA GLY A 37 4.15 5.46 10.83
C GLY A 37 4.48 6.27 9.58
N GLY A 38 4.61 5.63 8.40
CA GLY A 38 4.72 6.33 7.12
C GLY A 38 3.35 6.76 6.55
N PRO A 39 3.33 7.60 5.49
CA PRO A 39 2.09 8.13 4.92
C PRO A 39 1.10 7.03 4.48
N THR A 40 1.60 5.97 3.87
CA THR A 40 0.77 4.84 3.43
C THR A 40 0.07 4.15 4.61
N ASP A 41 0.79 3.97 5.72
CA ASP A 41 0.25 3.36 6.94
C ASP A 41 -0.81 4.26 7.61
N VAL A 42 -0.53 5.56 7.69
CA VAL A 42 -1.47 6.53 8.26
C VAL A 42 -2.79 6.57 7.47
N ILE A 43 -2.72 6.65 6.13
CA ILE A 43 -3.91 6.61 5.28
C ILE A 43 -4.65 5.29 5.43
N ALA A 44 -3.93 4.15 5.43
CA ALA A 44 -4.54 2.84 5.61
C ALA A 44 -5.33 2.75 6.92
N ARG A 45 -4.79 3.27 8.03
CA ARG A 45 -5.47 3.26 9.33
C ARG A 45 -6.69 4.16 9.37
N ILE A 46 -6.62 5.37 8.78
CA ILE A 46 -7.76 6.28 8.67
C ILE A 46 -8.89 5.62 7.87
N VAL A 47 -8.56 5.06 6.70
CA VAL A 47 -9.54 4.37 5.84
C VAL A 47 -10.11 3.15 6.55
N SER A 48 -9.27 2.34 7.22
CA SER A 48 -9.68 1.15 7.96
C SER A 48 -10.69 1.46 9.07
N GLU A 49 -10.50 2.57 9.79
CA GLU A 49 -11.45 3.00 10.83
C GLU A 49 -12.85 3.28 10.25
N HIS A 50 -12.90 4.00 9.14
CA HIS A 50 -14.17 4.30 8.46
C HIS A 50 -14.80 3.05 7.83
N MET A 51 -14.02 2.23 7.14
CA MET A 51 -14.48 0.98 6.56
C MET A 51 -15.05 0.04 7.62
N SER A 52 -14.38 -0.06 8.78
CA SER A 52 -14.85 -0.92 9.87
C SER A 52 -16.25 -0.54 10.36
N LYS A 53 -16.52 0.78 10.47
CA LYS A 53 -17.84 1.30 10.85
C LYS A 53 -18.90 1.02 9.79
N THR A 54 -18.54 1.19 8.51
CA THR A 54 -19.48 1.03 7.39
C THR A 54 -19.80 -0.44 7.11
N LEU A 55 -18.79 -1.31 7.17
CA LEU A 55 -18.92 -2.72 6.84
C LEU A 55 -19.34 -3.60 8.03
N GLY A 56 -19.32 -3.05 9.24
CA GLY A 56 -19.68 -3.79 10.46
C GLY A 56 -18.67 -4.88 10.83
N GLN A 57 -17.48 -4.87 10.24
CA GLN A 57 -16.42 -5.86 10.49
C GLN A 57 -15.08 -5.17 10.77
N GLN A 58 -14.21 -5.87 11.49
CA GLN A 58 -12.88 -5.38 11.77
C GLN A 58 -12.04 -5.30 10.50
N ILE A 59 -11.36 -4.18 10.31
CA ILE A 59 -10.34 -3.99 9.26
C ILE A 59 -8.97 -3.98 9.95
N VAL A 60 -8.12 -4.94 9.61
CA VAL A 60 -6.78 -5.11 10.20
C VAL A 60 -5.75 -4.50 9.25
N VAL A 61 -4.88 -3.65 9.76
CA VAL A 61 -3.74 -3.12 8.97
C VAL A 61 -2.49 -3.95 9.31
N GLU A 62 -1.93 -4.61 8.29
CA GLU A 62 -0.71 -5.42 8.38
C GLU A 62 0.45 -4.72 7.66
N ASN A 63 1.54 -4.40 8.37
CA ASN A 63 2.73 -3.81 7.77
C ASN A 63 3.74 -4.88 7.38
N ILE A 64 4.04 -5.03 6.08
CA ILE A 64 5.03 -5.97 5.54
C ILE A 64 6.06 -5.19 4.74
N ALA A 65 7.14 -4.79 5.38
CA ALA A 65 8.17 -3.99 4.74
C ALA A 65 9.24 -4.86 4.06
N GLY A 66 9.78 -4.39 2.94
CA GLY A 66 10.90 -5.03 2.24
C GLY A 66 10.96 -4.70 0.75
N ALA A 67 12.16 -4.64 0.21
CA ALA A 67 12.46 -4.45 -1.21
C ALA A 67 11.60 -3.33 -1.87
N GLY A 68 11.56 -2.14 -1.27
CA GLY A 68 10.77 -1.02 -1.81
C GLY A 68 9.26 -1.26 -1.86
N GLY A 69 8.76 -2.24 -1.11
CA GLY A 69 7.35 -2.64 -1.06
C GLY A 69 6.99 -3.84 -1.94
N THR A 70 7.91 -4.32 -2.77
CA THR A 70 7.62 -5.43 -3.71
C THR A 70 7.35 -6.76 -2.99
N THR A 71 7.95 -6.98 -1.81
CA THR A 71 7.72 -8.18 -0.99
C THR A 71 6.25 -8.34 -0.59
N ALA A 72 5.66 -7.29 -0.02
CA ALA A 72 4.25 -7.30 0.38
C ALA A 72 3.32 -7.39 -0.83
N THR A 73 3.64 -6.64 -1.88
CA THR A 73 2.82 -6.62 -3.10
C THR A 73 2.77 -7.98 -3.77
N ALA A 74 3.90 -8.70 -3.85
CA ALA A 74 3.95 -10.06 -4.34
C ALA A 74 3.15 -11.05 -3.46
N LYS A 75 3.21 -10.89 -2.13
CA LYS A 75 2.40 -11.71 -1.21
C LYS A 75 0.90 -11.54 -1.48
N VAL A 76 0.44 -10.31 -1.66
CA VAL A 76 -1.00 -10.03 -1.91
C VAL A 76 -1.41 -10.46 -3.32
N ALA A 77 -0.56 -10.33 -4.32
CA ALA A 77 -0.83 -10.84 -5.67
C ALA A 77 -1.09 -12.36 -5.70
N GLY A 78 -0.48 -13.10 -4.78
CA GLY A 78 -0.69 -14.55 -4.64
C GLY A 78 -1.76 -14.94 -3.61
N ALA A 79 -2.48 -13.98 -3.01
CA ALA A 79 -3.56 -14.27 -2.08
C ALA A 79 -4.88 -14.59 -2.81
N ASP A 80 -5.83 -15.21 -2.09
CA ASP A 80 -7.15 -15.47 -2.64
C ASP A 80 -7.86 -14.16 -3.02
N ALA A 81 -8.49 -14.13 -4.19
CA ALA A 81 -9.23 -12.97 -4.70
C ALA A 81 -10.67 -12.93 -4.13
N ASP A 82 -10.82 -13.14 -2.82
CA ASP A 82 -12.09 -13.22 -2.11
C ASP A 82 -12.53 -11.88 -1.47
N GLY A 83 -11.75 -10.82 -1.65
CA GLY A 83 -12.00 -9.50 -1.09
C GLY A 83 -11.55 -9.30 0.36
N TYR A 84 -10.98 -10.32 1.00
CA TYR A 84 -10.53 -10.22 2.41
C TYR A 84 -9.06 -9.85 2.57
N THR A 85 -8.29 -9.85 1.47
CA THR A 85 -6.91 -9.36 1.47
C THR A 85 -6.77 -8.22 0.46
N LEU A 86 -6.52 -7.03 0.97
CA LEU A 86 -6.36 -5.80 0.18
C LEU A 86 -4.92 -5.31 0.30
N ILE A 87 -4.47 -4.52 -0.65
CA ILE A 87 -3.20 -3.81 -0.56
C ILE A 87 -3.37 -2.31 -0.71
N MET A 88 -2.69 -1.55 0.13
CA MET A 88 -2.53 -0.12 -0.07
C MET A 88 -1.38 0.11 -1.07
N GLY A 89 -1.73 0.06 -2.35
CA GLY A 89 -0.79 0.31 -3.45
C GLY A 89 -0.37 1.78 -3.53
N GLN A 90 0.78 2.03 -4.12
CA GLN A 90 1.27 3.37 -4.39
C GLN A 90 2.10 3.39 -5.69
N MET A 91 2.51 4.59 -6.14
CA MET A 91 3.29 4.80 -7.35
C MET A 91 4.54 3.90 -7.41
N GLY A 92 5.27 3.76 -6.31
CA GLY A 92 6.47 2.92 -6.24
C GLY A 92 6.20 1.46 -6.58
N THR A 93 5.22 0.85 -5.94
CA THR A 93 4.91 -0.59 -6.09
C THR A 93 4.15 -0.92 -7.37
N HIS A 94 3.30 -0.01 -7.87
CA HIS A 94 2.40 -0.30 -8.99
C HIS A 94 2.79 0.38 -10.31
N ALA A 95 3.67 1.40 -10.28
CA ALA A 95 4.13 2.08 -11.50
C ALA A 95 5.65 1.98 -11.70
N ALA A 96 6.46 2.25 -10.66
CA ALA A 96 7.92 2.28 -10.82
C ALA A 96 8.56 0.89 -10.77
N ALA A 97 8.05 -0.01 -9.94
CA ALA A 97 8.65 -1.34 -9.73
C ALA A 97 8.85 -2.16 -11.02
N PRO A 98 7.91 -2.20 -12.00
CA PRO A 98 8.12 -2.92 -13.25
C PRO A 98 9.35 -2.47 -14.04
N SER A 99 9.72 -1.19 -13.92
CA SER A 99 10.89 -0.63 -14.62
C SER A 99 12.19 -0.73 -13.82
N LEU A 100 12.12 -1.05 -12.53
CA LEU A 100 13.27 -1.05 -11.61
C LEU A 100 13.74 -2.44 -11.21
N TYR A 101 12.86 -3.43 -11.27
CA TYR A 101 13.16 -4.81 -10.86
C TYR A 101 13.09 -5.76 -12.04
N GLU A 102 14.20 -6.37 -12.42
CA GLU A 102 14.28 -7.35 -13.51
C GLU A 102 13.43 -8.61 -13.26
N SER A 103 13.28 -9.00 -11.99
CA SER A 103 12.55 -10.21 -11.58
C SER A 103 11.41 -9.88 -10.62
N LEU A 104 10.50 -9.01 -11.06
CA LEU A 104 9.30 -8.69 -10.28
C LEU A 104 8.38 -9.92 -10.16
N LYS A 105 7.90 -10.20 -8.95
CA LYS A 105 7.10 -11.41 -8.66
C LYS A 105 5.59 -11.17 -8.78
N TYR A 106 5.17 -10.07 -9.38
CA TYR A 106 3.78 -9.73 -9.65
C TYR A 106 3.68 -8.81 -10.86
N ASN A 107 2.52 -8.80 -11.49
CA ASN A 107 2.16 -7.84 -12.52
C ASN A 107 1.14 -6.84 -11.94
N PRO A 108 1.48 -5.54 -11.79
CA PRO A 108 0.57 -4.57 -11.17
C PRO A 108 -0.71 -4.29 -11.96
N VAL A 109 -0.76 -4.69 -13.23
CA VAL A 109 -1.93 -4.47 -14.10
C VAL A 109 -2.89 -5.66 -14.09
N THR A 110 -2.36 -6.89 -14.06
CA THR A 110 -3.18 -8.10 -14.22
C THR A 110 -3.49 -8.82 -12.90
N ASP A 111 -2.67 -8.66 -11.87
CA ASP A 111 -2.78 -9.45 -10.65
C ASP A 111 -3.64 -8.76 -9.57
N PHE A 112 -4.15 -7.56 -9.86
CA PHE A 112 -4.94 -6.78 -8.92
C PHE A 112 -6.21 -6.24 -9.55
N THR A 113 -7.29 -6.18 -8.75
CA THR A 113 -8.50 -5.46 -9.11
C THR A 113 -8.49 -4.11 -8.38
N PRO A 114 -8.41 -2.97 -9.11
CA PRO A 114 -8.43 -1.65 -8.48
C PRO A 114 -9.79 -1.37 -7.84
N ILE A 115 -9.78 -0.88 -6.59
CA ILE A 115 -10.99 -0.49 -5.86
C ILE A 115 -11.21 1.03 -5.97
N GLY A 116 -10.15 1.81 -5.74
CA GLY A 116 -10.23 3.27 -5.80
C GLY A 116 -8.99 3.95 -5.22
N ILE A 117 -8.99 5.28 -5.25
CA ILE A 117 -7.94 6.11 -4.67
C ILE A 117 -8.32 6.43 -3.23
N ALA A 118 -7.53 5.92 -2.27
CA ALA A 118 -7.74 6.16 -0.84
C ALA A 118 -7.29 7.57 -0.40
N GLY A 119 -6.34 8.17 -1.10
CA GLY A 119 -5.84 9.52 -0.84
C GLY A 119 -4.69 9.91 -1.74
N ILE A 120 -4.39 11.19 -1.78
CA ILE A 120 -3.24 11.77 -2.50
C ILE A 120 -2.38 12.51 -1.48
N THR A 121 -1.08 12.21 -1.45
CA THR A 121 -0.12 12.87 -0.57
C THR A 121 1.00 13.53 -1.39
N PRO A 122 1.32 14.80 -1.15
CA PRO A 122 2.50 15.41 -1.73
C PRO A 122 3.76 14.81 -1.12
N ILE A 123 4.85 14.78 -1.88
CA ILE A 123 6.17 14.47 -1.36
C ILE A 123 6.84 15.79 -0.96
N LEU A 124 7.32 15.84 0.27
CA LEU A 124 8.08 16.96 0.81
C LEU A 124 9.54 16.55 1.01
N VAL A 125 10.45 17.45 0.65
CA VAL A 125 11.86 17.36 1.04
C VAL A 125 11.98 17.98 2.43
N VAL A 126 12.44 17.21 3.38
CA VAL A 126 12.66 17.66 4.77
C VAL A 126 14.12 17.44 5.16
N ALA A 127 14.62 18.25 6.06
CA ALA A 127 15.96 18.15 6.61
C ALA A 127 15.95 18.40 8.12
N LYS A 128 17.05 18.11 8.80
CA LYS A 128 17.25 18.46 10.21
C LYS A 128 17.17 19.98 10.39
N LYS A 129 16.74 20.43 11.56
CA LYS A 129 16.46 21.85 11.86
C LYS A 129 17.66 22.78 11.58
N ASP A 130 18.86 22.30 11.79
CA ASP A 130 20.13 23.00 11.64
C ASP A 130 20.82 22.74 10.28
N PHE A 131 20.08 22.18 9.33
CA PHE A 131 20.57 21.99 7.97
C PHE A 131 20.65 23.34 7.26
N ALA A 132 21.83 23.68 6.70
CA ALA A 132 22.15 25.03 6.25
C ALA A 132 21.25 25.61 5.13
N PRO A 133 20.86 24.86 4.06
CA PRO A 133 20.01 25.40 2.99
C PRO A 133 18.60 25.77 3.46
N ASN A 134 18.12 26.95 3.03
CA ASN A 134 16.80 27.46 3.37
C ASN A 134 15.81 27.49 2.18
N ASN A 135 16.30 27.19 0.99
CA ASN A 135 15.49 27.12 -0.23
C ASN A 135 16.08 26.12 -1.23
N LEU A 136 15.35 25.87 -2.33
CA LEU A 136 15.71 24.85 -3.29
C LEU A 136 17.01 25.15 -4.06
N THR A 137 17.31 26.42 -4.33
CA THR A 137 18.54 26.85 -4.99
C THR A 137 19.74 26.56 -4.10
N GLU A 138 19.69 27.04 -2.85
CA GLU A 138 20.71 26.76 -1.85
C GLU A 138 20.91 25.27 -1.61
N LEU A 139 19.82 24.50 -1.59
CA LEU A 139 19.87 23.03 -1.49
C LEU A 139 20.66 22.44 -2.67
N GLY A 140 20.38 22.86 -3.89
CA GLY A 140 21.08 22.36 -5.08
C GLY A 140 22.58 22.64 -5.03
N ASP A 141 22.96 23.86 -4.67
CA ASP A 141 24.36 24.27 -4.55
C ASP A 141 25.10 23.56 -3.41
N PHE A 142 24.43 23.43 -2.26
CA PHE A 142 24.92 22.68 -1.11
C PHE A 142 25.16 21.20 -1.45
N LEU A 143 24.19 20.54 -2.10
CA LEU A 143 24.31 19.15 -2.49
C LEU A 143 25.43 18.91 -3.50
N LYS A 144 25.65 19.85 -4.45
CA LYS A 144 26.78 19.79 -5.39
C LYS A 144 28.12 19.89 -4.70
N ALA A 145 28.24 20.81 -3.72
CA ALA A 145 29.47 21.04 -2.99
C ALA A 145 29.81 19.93 -1.97
N ASN A 146 28.79 19.25 -1.43
CA ASN A 146 28.93 18.32 -0.30
C ASN A 146 28.46 16.89 -0.62
N ALA A 147 28.42 16.50 -1.89
CA ALA A 147 27.86 15.23 -2.35
C ALA A 147 28.42 13.97 -1.63
N ALA A 148 29.68 14.01 -1.24
CA ALA A 148 30.37 12.90 -0.58
C ALA A 148 29.96 12.71 0.91
N THR A 149 29.43 13.75 1.54
CA THR A 149 29.11 13.76 2.99
C THR A 149 27.63 13.81 3.30
N VAL A 150 26.81 14.21 2.33
CA VAL A 150 25.36 14.27 2.51
C VAL A 150 24.75 12.88 2.39
N ASN A 151 23.87 12.55 3.34
CA ASN A 151 23.06 11.36 3.33
C ASN A 151 21.61 11.69 2.98
N GLN A 152 21.04 10.93 2.07
CA GLN A 152 19.63 11.01 1.69
C GLN A 152 18.90 9.75 2.11
N ALA A 153 17.91 9.88 2.99
CA ALA A 153 17.08 8.77 3.42
C ALA A 153 15.90 8.54 2.48
N HIS A 154 15.54 7.28 2.26
CA HIS A 154 14.36 6.88 1.49
C HIS A 154 13.78 5.54 1.99
N ALA A 155 12.56 5.21 1.57
CA ALA A 155 11.83 4.02 2.05
C ALA A 155 12.20 2.70 1.32
N GLY A 156 13.37 2.63 0.72
CA GLY A 156 13.85 1.51 -0.09
C GLY A 156 13.82 1.82 -1.59
N VAL A 157 14.70 1.15 -2.34
CA VAL A 157 14.78 1.29 -3.80
C VAL A 157 13.42 0.97 -4.43
N GLY A 158 12.97 1.81 -5.36
CA GLY A 158 11.66 1.69 -5.99
C GLY A 158 10.51 2.31 -5.21
N SER A 159 10.68 2.74 -3.96
CA SER A 159 9.66 3.50 -3.25
C SER A 159 9.42 4.89 -3.86
N THR A 160 8.27 5.48 -3.56
CA THR A 160 7.95 6.85 -4.02
C THR A 160 9.00 7.87 -3.58
N SER A 161 9.49 7.78 -2.34
CA SER A 161 10.55 8.68 -1.86
C SER A 161 11.87 8.48 -2.61
N PHE A 162 12.26 7.25 -2.93
CA PHE A 162 13.45 6.97 -3.75
C PHE A 162 13.34 7.59 -5.14
N THR A 163 12.25 7.33 -5.86
CA THR A 163 12.06 7.83 -7.24
C THR A 163 11.96 9.34 -7.29
N THR A 164 11.26 9.97 -6.34
CA THR A 164 11.14 11.43 -6.25
C THR A 164 12.50 12.09 -5.94
N CYS A 165 13.26 11.53 -5.03
CA CYS A 165 14.61 12.05 -4.73
C CYS A 165 15.58 11.88 -5.90
N THR A 166 15.48 10.78 -6.64
CA THR A 166 16.28 10.57 -7.86
C THR A 166 15.94 11.62 -8.93
N LEU A 167 14.64 11.90 -9.13
CA LEU A 167 14.20 12.95 -10.05
C LEU A 167 14.69 14.34 -9.61
N LEU A 168 14.56 14.67 -8.32
CA LEU A 168 15.02 15.94 -7.78
C LEU A 168 16.51 16.15 -8.02
N LYS A 169 17.33 15.13 -7.73
CA LYS A 169 18.79 15.18 -7.99
C LYS A 169 19.08 15.43 -9.46
N ALA A 170 18.38 14.74 -10.36
CA ALA A 170 18.55 14.91 -11.79
C ALA A 170 18.21 16.33 -12.26
N GLN A 171 17.11 16.90 -11.78
CA GLN A 171 16.68 18.26 -12.10
C GLN A 171 17.62 19.35 -11.55
N LEU A 172 18.18 19.12 -10.37
CA LEU A 172 19.15 20.04 -9.77
C LEU A 172 20.58 19.89 -10.35
N GLY A 173 20.81 18.89 -11.20
CA GLY A 173 22.16 18.57 -11.70
C GLY A 173 23.12 18.16 -10.59
N VAL A 174 22.61 17.49 -9.55
CA VAL A 174 23.41 17.08 -8.40
C VAL A 174 24.04 15.71 -8.67
N PRO A 175 25.34 15.52 -8.34
CA PRO A 175 25.99 14.22 -8.47
C PRO A 175 25.38 13.21 -7.50
N LYS A 176 25.80 11.96 -7.63
CA LYS A 176 25.38 10.89 -6.73
C LYS A 176 25.80 11.24 -5.30
N ILE A 177 24.81 11.26 -4.39
CA ILE A 177 25.00 11.41 -2.94
C ILE A 177 24.78 10.05 -2.25
N ASN A 178 25.16 9.94 -0.96
CA ASN A 178 24.93 8.72 -0.20
C ASN A 178 23.43 8.47 -0.01
N GLU A 179 22.98 7.27 -0.33
CA GLU A 179 21.58 6.86 -0.17
C GLU A 179 21.44 5.87 1.00
N VAL A 180 20.57 6.19 1.94
CA VAL A 180 20.28 5.36 3.11
C VAL A 180 18.87 4.79 2.99
N ALA A 181 18.79 3.50 2.74
CA ALA A 181 17.53 2.81 2.56
C ALA A 181 16.93 2.36 3.91
N TYR A 182 15.71 2.79 4.18
CA TYR A 182 14.90 2.35 5.32
C TYR A 182 13.76 1.42 4.87
N LYS A 183 13.13 0.74 5.83
CA LYS A 183 11.94 -0.09 5.56
C LYS A 183 10.64 0.72 5.41
N GLY A 184 10.75 2.05 5.36
CA GLY A 184 9.63 3.00 5.24
C GLY A 184 10.10 4.41 5.62
N THR A 185 9.28 5.43 5.35
CA THR A 185 9.60 6.83 5.70
C THR A 185 9.45 7.11 7.19
N GLY A 186 8.59 6.38 7.91
CA GLY A 186 8.47 6.51 9.37
C GLY A 186 9.81 6.37 10.09
N PRO A 187 10.51 5.24 9.98
CA PRO A 187 11.85 5.07 10.54
C PRO A 187 12.87 6.09 10.04
N ALA A 188 12.83 6.48 8.77
CA ALA A 188 13.75 7.47 8.20
C ALA A 188 13.59 8.87 8.81
N LEU A 189 12.39 9.24 9.23
CA LEU A 189 12.09 10.54 9.86
C LEU A 189 12.56 10.61 11.31
N ASN A 190 12.73 9.47 11.97
CA ASN A 190 13.19 9.42 13.36
C ASN A 190 14.72 9.67 13.48
N ASP A 191 15.50 9.34 12.44
CA ASP A 191 16.96 9.53 12.37
C ASP A 191 17.33 10.91 11.85
#